data_b1be57499eccb1a512e3545b3c62e8f9
#
_entry.id   b1be57499eccb1a512e3545b3c62e8f9
#
_cell.length_a   1.000
_cell.length_b   1.000
_cell.length_c   1.000
_cell.angle_alpha   90.00
_cell.angle_beta   90.00
_cell.angle_gamma   90.00
#
_symmetry.space_group_name_H-M   'P 1'
#
loop_
_entity.id
_entity.type
_entity.pdbx_description
1 polymer ?
#
loop_
_entity_poly.entity_id
_entity_poly.type
_entity_poly.pdbx_seq_one_letter_code
_entity_poly.pdbx_strand_id
1 'polypeptide(L)'
;MQGKSAFAFPRAHRLVRRSDFLNCYDAGQRYFSRNFVFFVAYDRAQPGQWRLGLAVTRKSGNAVWRNRIKRVVRECFRLHLRGIPQGLDIVVVPKRSLDPRQLTLAGLAREFLPLMRTWRMCADGAASFAPPVSVP
;
A
#
# COMPACT_ATOMS: atom_id res chain seq x y z
N MET A 1 -5.21 3.91 -27.20
CA MET A 1 -5.20 4.10 -26.59
C MET A 1 -4.79 4.25 -25.81
N GLN A 2 -4.55 4.36 -25.75
CA GLN A 2 -4.35 4.52 -25.05
C GLN A 2 -3.53 4.99 -24.09
N GLY A 3 -2.84 5.95 -24.17
CA GLY A 3 -1.94 6.52 -23.23
C GLY A 3 -2.49 6.59 -21.86
N LYS A 4 -3.78 6.70 -21.79
CA LYS A 4 -4.53 6.71 -20.56
C LYS A 4 -4.40 5.37 -19.82
N SER A 5 -4.45 4.29 -20.56
CA SER A 5 -4.29 2.95 -19.97
C SER A 5 -2.90 2.75 -19.41
N ALA A 6 -1.90 3.34 -20.05
CA ALA A 6 -0.52 3.16 -19.63
C ALA A 6 -0.26 3.74 -18.24
N PHE A 7 -1.02 4.76 -17.85
CA PHE A 7 -0.82 5.42 -16.57
C PHE A 7 -1.87 5.05 -15.54
N ALA A 8 -2.90 4.34 -15.94
CA ALA A 8 -3.95 3.95 -15.00
C ALA A 8 -3.47 2.82 -14.10
N PHE A 9 -3.82 2.90 -12.84
CA PHE A 9 -3.55 1.80 -11.91
C PHE A 9 -4.45 0.62 -12.29
N PRO A 10 -3.90 -0.58 -12.49
CA PRO A 10 -4.70 -1.71 -12.96
C PRO A 10 -5.85 -2.05 -12.00
N ARG A 11 -7.01 -2.30 -12.58
CA ARG A 11 -8.20 -2.61 -11.77
C ARG A 11 -8.00 -3.88 -10.94
N ALA A 12 -7.32 -4.86 -11.48
CA ALA A 12 -7.08 -6.11 -10.78
C ALA A 12 -6.26 -5.93 -9.50
N HIS A 13 -5.55 -4.84 -9.40
CA HIS A 13 -4.74 -4.52 -8.23
C HIS A 13 -5.43 -3.58 -7.25
N ARG A 14 -6.73 -3.36 -7.40
CA ARG A 14 -7.48 -2.47 -6.52
C ARG A 14 -8.30 -3.23 -5.52
N LEU A 15 -8.20 -2.83 -4.27
CA LEU A 15 -9.09 -3.30 -3.21
C LEU A 15 -10.31 -2.40 -3.23
N VAL A 16 -11.49 -2.98 -3.37
CA VAL A 16 -12.72 -2.21 -3.53
C VAL A 16 -13.73 -2.50 -2.43
N ARG A 17 -13.83 -3.75 -2.00
CA ARG A 17 -14.87 -4.16 -1.06
C ARG A 17 -14.49 -3.76 0.36
N ARG A 18 -15.50 -3.26 1.09
CA ARG A 18 -15.31 -2.93 2.50
C ARG A 18 -14.85 -4.13 3.31
N SER A 19 -15.37 -5.32 3.01
CA SER A 19 -14.96 -6.52 3.72
C SER A 19 -13.47 -6.83 3.56
N ASP A 20 -12.91 -6.52 2.40
CA ASP A 20 -11.49 -6.74 2.18
C ASP A 20 -10.64 -5.77 2.99
N PHE A 21 -11.09 -4.52 3.12
CA PHE A 21 -10.41 -3.54 3.98
C PHE A 21 -10.45 -3.99 5.43
N LEU A 22 -11.62 -4.44 5.90
CA LEU A 22 -11.77 -4.88 7.28
C LEU A 22 -10.90 -6.09 7.56
N ASN A 23 -10.79 -7.01 6.61
CA ASN A 23 -9.93 -8.16 6.76
C ASN A 23 -8.47 -7.75 6.95
N CYS A 24 -8.01 -6.74 6.21
CA CYS A 24 -6.65 -6.24 6.39
C CYS A 24 -6.45 -5.65 7.77
N TYR A 25 -7.43 -4.92 8.28
CA TYR A 25 -7.33 -4.33 9.61
C TYR A 25 -7.31 -5.39 10.70
N ASP A 26 -8.14 -6.44 10.54
CA ASP A 26 -8.31 -7.45 11.59
C ASP A 26 -7.23 -8.53 11.54
N ALA A 27 -6.95 -9.03 10.36
CA ALA A 27 -6.06 -10.18 10.19
C ALA A 27 -4.68 -9.81 9.67
N GLY A 28 -4.50 -8.58 9.18
CA GLY A 28 -3.25 -8.17 8.58
C GLY A 28 -2.20 -7.76 9.60
N GLN A 29 -0.96 -7.77 9.14
CA GLN A 29 0.15 -7.22 9.88
C GLN A 29 0.25 -5.74 9.63
N ARG A 30 0.57 -4.97 10.67
CA ARG A 30 0.78 -3.54 10.53
C ARG A 30 2.26 -3.25 10.35
N TYR A 31 2.55 -2.41 9.37
CA TYR A 31 3.92 -1.94 9.14
C TYR A 31 3.88 -0.43 9.15
N PHE A 32 4.81 0.17 9.85
CA PHE A 32 4.85 1.62 10.00
C PHE A 32 6.03 2.18 9.23
N SER A 33 5.78 3.21 8.45
CA SER A 33 6.84 4.01 7.88
C SER A 33 6.73 5.42 8.44
N ARG A 34 7.55 6.31 7.94
CA ARG A 34 7.56 7.68 8.46
C ARG A 34 6.19 8.36 8.31
N ASN A 35 5.55 8.21 7.17
CA ASN A 35 4.33 8.93 6.85
C ASN A 35 3.11 8.06 6.66
N PHE A 36 3.25 6.74 6.70
CA PHE A 36 2.16 5.83 6.38
C PHE A 36 2.13 4.63 7.31
N VAL A 37 0.95 4.06 7.44
CA VAL A 37 0.76 2.75 8.06
C VAL A 37 0.25 1.82 6.97
N PHE A 38 0.85 0.66 6.87
CA PHE A 38 0.48 -0.35 5.87
C PHE A 38 -0.11 -1.55 6.61
N PHE A 39 -1.34 -1.93 6.25
CA PHE A 39 -1.95 -3.14 6.75
C PHE A 39 -1.85 -4.17 5.65
N VAL A 40 -1.13 -5.25 5.91
CA VAL A 40 -0.83 -6.26 4.90
C VAL A 40 -1.38 -7.60 5.33
N ALA A 41 -2.33 -8.13 4.57
CA ALA A 41 -2.89 -9.44 4.83
C ALA A 41 -2.26 -10.44 3.87
N TYR A 42 -1.61 -11.43 4.45
CA TYR A 42 -1.10 -12.58 3.70
C TYR A 42 -2.19 -13.63 3.65
N ASP A 43 -1.99 -14.69 2.96
CA ASP A 43 -2.89 -15.85 2.96
C ASP A 43 -4.33 -15.53 2.55
N ARG A 44 -4.47 -14.79 1.48
CA ARG A 44 -5.81 -14.60 0.92
C ARG A 44 -6.39 -15.93 0.45
N ALA A 45 -7.71 -16.06 0.61
CA ALA A 45 -8.40 -17.23 0.12
C ALA A 45 -8.25 -17.41 -1.38
N GLN A 46 -8.12 -16.33 -2.11
CA GLN A 46 -7.89 -16.38 -3.55
C GLN A 46 -6.48 -15.92 -3.86
N PRO A 47 -5.58 -16.84 -4.13
CA PRO A 47 -4.23 -16.45 -4.56
C PRO A 47 -4.31 -15.76 -5.91
N GLY A 48 -3.45 -14.81 -6.12
CA GLY A 48 -3.44 -14.05 -7.34
C GLY A 48 -2.66 -12.78 -7.15
N GLN A 49 -3.01 -11.78 -7.91
CA GLN A 49 -2.30 -10.52 -7.86
C GLN A 49 -2.52 -9.82 -6.52
N TRP A 50 -1.51 -9.10 -6.07
CA TRP A 50 -1.68 -8.25 -4.90
C TRP A 50 -2.72 -7.17 -5.19
N ARG A 51 -3.37 -6.68 -4.13
CA ARG A 51 -4.35 -5.62 -4.27
C ARG A 51 -4.05 -4.51 -3.28
N LEU A 52 -4.30 -3.29 -3.71
CA LEU A 52 -4.03 -2.08 -2.93
C LEU A 52 -5.32 -1.35 -2.63
N GLY A 53 -5.52 -1.04 -1.35
CA GLY A 53 -6.59 -0.17 -0.89
C GLY A 53 -6.01 1.07 -0.27
N LEU A 54 -6.68 2.19 -0.46
CA LEU A 54 -6.25 3.47 0.09
C LEU A 54 -7.32 3.98 1.03
N ALA A 55 -6.94 4.16 2.29
CA ALA A 55 -7.84 4.72 3.30
C ALA A 55 -7.42 6.15 3.61
N VAL A 56 -7.76 7.05 2.71
CA VAL A 56 -7.41 8.47 2.84
C VAL A 56 -8.69 9.23 3.20
N THR A 57 -8.75 9.72 4.42
CA THR A 57 -9.95 10.37 4.94
C THR A 57 -9.80 11.88 4.96
N ARG A 58 -10.88 12.56 5.40
CA ARG A 58 -10.87 14.01 5.51
C ARG A 58 -9.80 14.54 6.44
N LYS A 59 -9.31 13.72 7.36
CA LYS A 59 -8.23 14.11 8.25
C LYS A 59 -6.93 14.42 7.53
N SER A 60 -6.80 13.90 6.30
CA SER A 60 -5.60 14.15 5.48
C SER A 60 -5.69 15.43 4.67
N GLY A 61 -6.82 16.13 4.74
CA GLY A 61 -6.99 17.39 4.03
C GLY A 61 -8.21 17.39 3.13
N ASN A 62 -8.31 18.38 2.29
CA ASN A 62 -9.43 18.51 1.36
C ASN A 62 -9.27 17.53 0.19
N ALA A 63 -10.26 17.55 -0.72
CA ALA A 63 -10.28 16.61 -1.83
C ALA A 63 -9.03 16.68 -2.71
N VAL A 64 -8.51 17.88 -2.92
CA VAL A 64 -7.32 18.05 -3.76
C VAL A 64 -6.13 17.33 -3.15
N TRP A 65 -5.90 17.56 -1.86
CA TRP A 65 -4.77 16.93 -1.18
C TRP A 65 -4.94 15.42 -1.02
N ARG A 66 -6.17 14.98 -0.75
CA ARG A 66 -6.45 13.55 -0.66
C ARG A 66 -6.19 12.86 -2.00
N ASN A 67 -6.61 13.49 -3.10
CA ASN A 67 -6.38 12.93 -4.42
C ASN A 67 -4.89 12.88 -4.76
N ARG A 68 -4.14 13.88 -4.32
CA ARG A 68 -2.69 13.87 -4.51
C ARG A 68 -2.04 12.69 -3.79
N ILE A 69 -2.43 12.46 -2.54
CA ILE A 69 -1.89 11.32 -1.78
C ILE A 69 -2.19 10.02 -2.50
N LYS A 70 -3.44 9.84 -2.92
CA LYS A 70 -3.85 8.62 -3.63
C LYS A 70 -3.04 8.42 -4.91
N ARG A 71 -2.84 9.50 -5.64
CA ARG A 71 -2.10 9.45 -6.91
C ARG A 71 -0.66 9.03 -6.69
N VAL A 72 0.00 9.64 -5.71
CA VAL A 72 1.40 9.33 -5.44
C VAL A 72 1.55 7.88 -4.97
N VAL A 73 0.67 7.41 -4.09
CA VAL A 73 0.73 6.03 -3.61
C VAL A 73 0.49 5.04 -4.74
N ARG A 74 -0.54 5.28 -5.55
CA ARG A 74 -0.81 4.40 -6.69
C ARG A 74 0.34 4.37 -7.68
N GLU A 75 0.94 5.51 -7.93
CA GLU A 75 2.08 5.58 -8.85
C GLU A 75 3.27 4.81 -8.30
N CYS A 76 3.53 4.92 -7.00
CA CYS A 76 4.61 4.18 -6.37
C CYS A 76 4.40 2.67 -6.53
N PHE A 77 3.18 2.20 -6.23
CA PHE A 77 2.88 0.77 -6.38
C PHE A 77 2.92 0.34 -7.83
N ARG A 78 2.43 1.18 -8.75
CA ARG A 78 2.47 0.85 -10.17
C ARG A 78 3.89 0.65 -10.66
N LEU A 79 4.81 1.50 -10.22
CA LEU A 79 6.21 1.40 -10.63
C LEU A 79 6.92 0.18 -10.04
N HIS A 80 6.36 -0.40 -8.99
CA HIS A 80 6.96 -1.55 -8.32
C HIS A 80 6.11 -2.80 -8.42
N LEU A 81 5.31 -2.90 -9.47
CA LEU A 81 4.38 -4.01 -9.66
C LEU A 81 5.03 -5.38 -9.47
N ARG A 82 6.20 -5.56 -10.05
CA ARG A 82 6.85 -6.87 -10.03
C ARG A 82 7.56 -7.19 -8.73
N GLY A 83 7.84 -6.16 -7.95
CA GLY A 83 8.54 -6.35 -6.67
C GLY A 83 7.62 -6.71 -5.53
N ILE A 84 6.32 -6.55 -5.70
CA ILE A 84 5.34 -6.83 -4.66
C ILE A 84 4.88 -8.29 -4.79
N PRO A 85 4.95 -9.08 -3.70
CA PRO A 85 4.53 -10.48 -3.78
C PRO A 85 3.05 -10.60 -4.12
N GLN A 86 2.72 -11.66 -4.83
CA GLN A 86 1.33 -11.96 -5.15
C GLN A 86 0.61 -12.48 -3.92
N GLY A 87 -0.69 -12.33 -3.92
CA GLY A 87 -1.52 -12.85 -2.83
C GLY A 87 -1.65 -11.93 -1.64
N LEU A 88 -1.13 -10.72 -1.73
CA LEU A 88 -1.23 -9.75 -0.64
C LEU A 88 -2.38 -8.79 -0.86
N ASP A 89 -3.07 -8.47 0.23
CA ASP A 89 -3.96 -7.32 0.25
C ASP A 89 -3.30 -6.28 1.15
N ILE A 90 -3.13 -5.08 0.63
CA ILE A 90 -2.41 -4.02 1.31
C ILE A 90 -3.32 -2.80 1.42
N VAL A 91 -3.52 -2.32 2.64
CA VAL A 91 -4.24 -1.06 2.85
C VAL A 91 -3.25 -0.02 3.36
N VAL A 92 -3.20 1.11 2.69
CA VAL A 92 -2.28 2.19 3.03
C VAL A 92 -3.08 3.31 3.68
N VAL A 93 -2.65 3.69 4.88
CA VAL A 93 -3.30 4.75 5.65
C VAL A 93 -2.27 5.84 5.93
N PRO A 94 -2.49 7.08 5.49
CA PRO A 94 -1.55 8.15 5.82
C PRO A 94 -1.62 8.50 7.29
N LYS A 95 -0.45 8.77 7.87
CA LYS A 95 -0.38 9.26 9.25
C LYS A 95 -0.78 10.73 9.28
N ARG A 96 -1.24 11.17 10.44
CA ARG A 96 -1.60 12.57 10.63
C ARG A 96 -0.44 13.52 10.39
N SER A 97 0.77 13.06 10.64
CA SER A 97 1.97 13.88 10.47
C SER A 97 2.33 14.11 9.01
N LEU A 98 1.71 13.37 8.10
CA LEU A 98 1.99 13.54 6.68
C LEU A 98 1.53 14.91 6.19
N ASP A 99 2.44 15.65 5.58
CA ASP A 99 2.10 16.87 4.88
C ASP A 99 1.97 16.55 3.39
N PRO A 100 0.76 16.57 2.83
CA PRO A 100 0.58 16.20 1.42
C PRO A 100 1.36 17.09 0.46
N ARG A 101 1.66 18.32 0.86
CA ARG A 101 2.40 19.24 0.00
C ARG A 101 3.84 18.81 -0.17
N GLN A 102 4.39 18.08 0.79
CA GLN A 102 5.77 17.62 0.75
C GLN A 102 5.90 16.19 0.29
N LEU A 103 4.79 15.52 0.05
CA LEU A 103 4.82 14.14 -0.39
C LEU A 103 5.31 14.06 -1.83
N THR A 104 6.36 13.26 -2.03
CA THR A 104 6.91 13.02 -3.36
C THR A 104 7.00 11.53 -3.60
N LEU A 105 7.05 11.17 -4.87
CA LEU A 105 7.19 9.78 -5.25
C LEU A 105 8.51 9.20 -4.73
N ALA A 106 9.59 9.96 -4.85
CA ALA A 106 10.90 9.52 -4.37
C ALA A 106 10.91 9.32 -2.86
N GLY A 107 10.28 10.24 -2.13
CA GLY A 107 10.19 10.12 -0.68
C GLY A 107 9.41 8.90 -0.24
N LEU A 108 8.27 8.66 -0.89
CA LEU A 108 7.48 7.49 -0.59
C LEU A 108 8.23 6.20 -0.95
N ALA A 109 8.94 6.19 -2.04
CA ALA A 109 9.72 5.02 -2.43
C ALA A 109 10.75 4.65 -1.37
N ARG A 110 11.38 5.63 -0.76
CA ARG A 110 12.34 5.36 0.32
C ARG A 110 11.68 4.71 1.52
N GLU A 111 10.43 5.07 1.82
CA GLU A 111 9.69 4.45 2.91
C GLU A 111 9.22 3.06 2.54
N PHE A 112 8.84 2.89 1.30
CA PHE A 112 8.15 1.70 0.81
C PHE A 112 9.10 0.53 0.52
N LEU A 113 10.26 0.80 -0.06
CA LEU A 113 11.17 -0.26 -0.52
C LEU A 113 11.62 -1.22 0.59
N PRO A 114 12.01 -0.74 1.76
CA PRO A 114 12.39 -1.66 2.84
C PRO A 114 11.23 -2.56 3.27
N LEU A 115 10.02 -2.00 3.31
CA LEU A 115 8.83 -2.77 3.67
C LEU A 115 8.51 -3.81 2.63
N MET A 116 8.67 -3.46 1.36
CA MET A 116 8.42 -4.41 0.28
C MET A 116 9.33 -5.63 0.40
N ARG A 117 10.58 -5.43 0.77
CA ARG A 117 11.50 -6.54 1.01
C ARG A 117 11.00 -7.46 2.13
N THR A 118 10.53 -6.85 3.21
CA THR A 118 9.98 -7.63 4.33
C THR A 118 8.78 -8.44 3.87
N TRP A 119 7.90 -7.84 3.09
CA TRP A 119 6.72 -8.53 2.59
C TRP A 119 7.10 -9.72 1.71
N ARG A 120 8.12 -9.56 0.88
CA ARG A 120 8.59 -10.65 0.03
C ARG A 120 9.14 -11.81 0.85
N MET A 121 9.90 -11.52 1.88
CA MET A 121 10.43 -12.55 2.75
C MET A 121 9.33 -13.32 3.46
N CYS A 122 8.32 -12.62 3.95
CA CYS A 122 7.19 -13.25 4.62
C CYS A 122 6.37 -14.08 3.65
N ALA A 123 6.13 -13.57 2.46
CA ALA A 123 5.33 -14.26 1.47
C ALA A 123 6.02 -15.52 0.97
N ASP A 124 7.35 -15.49 0.90
CA ASP A 124 8.13 -16.66 0.48
C ASP A 124 8.31 -17.68 1.59
N GLY A 125 7.86 -17.37 2.79
CA GLY A 125 8.03 -18.27 3.93
C GLY A 125 9.42 -18.25 4.50
N ALA A 126 10.28 -17.37 4.04
CA ALA A 126 11.65 -17.30 4.51
C ALA A 126 11.71 -16.82 5.96
N ALA A 127 10.78 -15.95 6.33
CA ALA A 127 10.61 -15.53 7.71
C ALA A 127 9.24 -15.99 8.12
N SER A 128 9.17 -16.85 9.12
CA SER A 128 7.90 -17.41 9.52
C SER A 128 6.93 -16.32 9.90
N PHE A 129 7.41 -15.24 10.48
CA PHE A 129 6.53 -14.21 10.94
C PHE A 129 7.31 -13.02 11.41
N ALA A 130 7.30 -11.98 10.65
CA ALA A 130 7.98 -10.77 11.06
C ALA A 130 7.02 -9.91 11.87
N PRO A 131 7.42 -9.43 13.04
CA PRO A 131 6.60 -8.47 13.77
C PRO A 131 6.51 -7.17 12.96
N PRO A 132 5.50 -6.35 13.22
CA PRO A 132 5.40 -5.06 12.54
C PRO A 132 6.67 -4.27 12.72
N VAL A 133 7.12 -3.68 11.64
CA VAL A 133 8.32 -2.86 11.66
C VAL A 133 7.91 -1.42 11.81
N SER A 134 8.44 -0.77 12.82
CA SER A 134 8.23 0.65 13.01
C SER A 134 9.48 1.38 12.53
N VAL A 135 9.31 2.21 11.53
CA VAL A 135 10.40 2.99 10.97
C VAL A 135 10.15 4.44 11.34
N PRO A 136 11.04 5.06 12.07
CA PRO A 136 10.87 6.45 12.49
C PRO A 136 10.78 7.42 11.34
#